data_82e8eb35237b4bfa251722c5547c5d12
#
_entry.id   82e8eb35237b4bfa251722c5547c5d12
#
_cell.length_a   1.000
_cell.length_b   1.000
_cell.length_c   1.000
_cell.angle_alpha   90.00
_cell.angle_beta   90.00
_cell.angle_gamma   90.00
#
_symmetry.space_group_name_H-M   'P 1'
#
loop_
_entity.id
_entity.type
_entity.pdbx_description
1 polymer ?
#
loop_
_entity_poly.entity_id
_entity_poly.type
_entity_poly.pdbx_seq_one_letter_code
_entity_poly.pdbx_strand_id
1 'polypeptide(L)'
;MTRKFSKTHIDNLKKSHLGKTPWNKGLRGVQIGWNKGKKFPQTSGENNHNWKGDKVGYRVLHKWVERRLGKPQCCDKCGDIKKHRYHWANKSGKYLRIITDWKRLCPKCHGKYDKERR
;
A
#
# COMPACT_ATOMS: atom_id res chain seq x y z
N MET A 1 21.15 -15.84 13.36
CA MET A 1 21.66 -15.80 14.75
C MET A 1 21.44 -14.42 15.34
N THR A 2 20.69 -14.34 16.41
CA THR A 2 20.56 -13.09 17.18
C THR A 2 21.78 -12.94 18.09
N ARG A 3 22.57 -11.88 17.87
CA ARG A 3 23.68 -11.55 18.78
C ARG A 3 23.13 -11.17 20.14
N LYS A 4 23.39 -11.96 21.16
CA LYS A 4 23.09 -11.62 22.56
C LYS A 4 24.23 -10.72 23.07
N PHE A 5 23.92 -9.50 23.41
CA PHE A 5 24.89 -8.60 24.05
C PHE A 5 25.06 -8.96 25.53
N SER A 6 26.28 -8.80 26.06
CA SER A 6 26.53 -9.00 27.47
C SER A 6 25.78 -7.98 28.34
N LYS A 7 25.43 -8.34 29.57
CA LYS A 7 24.77 -7.44 30.51
C LYS A 7 25.54 -6.13 30.69
N THR A 8 26.86 -6.22 30.83
CA THR A 8 27.75 -5.06 30.94
C THR A 8 27.64 -4.13 29.75
N HIS A 9 27.59 -4.67 28.53
CA HIS A 9 27.42 -3.87 27.31
C HIS A 9 26.07 -3.13 27.29
N ILE A 10 25.00 -3.81 27.67
CA ILE A 10 23.65 -3.22 27.75
C ILE A 10 23.62 -2.10 28.81
N ASP A 11 24.24 -2.32 29.97
CA ASP A 11 24.26 -1.34 31.06
C ASP A 11 25.11 -0.09 30.67
N ASN A 12 26.20 -0.28 29.96
CA ASN A 12 27.00 0.83 29.41
C ASN A 12 26.24 1.65 28.37
N LEU A 13 25.48 1.00 27.47
CA LEU A 13 24.60 1.68 26.52
C LEU A 13 23.54 2.51 27.24
N LYS A 14 22.88 1.93 28.24
CA LYS A 14 21.89 2.65 29.06
C LYS A 14 22.48 3.88 29.74
N LYS A 15 23.65 3.74 30.39
CA LYS A 15 24.36 4.86 31.03
C LYS A 15 24.74 5.96 30.06
N SER A 16 25.20 5.60 28.85
CA SER A 16 25.60 6.58 27.83
C SER A 16 24.45 7.42 27.30
N HIS A 17 23.23 6.90 27.37
CA HIS A 17 22.01 7.61 26.92
C HIS A 17 21.21 8.25 28.05
N LEU A 18 21.55 7.93 29.32
CA LEU A 18 20.81 8.45 30.47
C LEU A 18 20.97 9.98 30.57
N GLY A 19 19.85 10.67 30.70
CA GLY A 19 19.81 12.13 30.86
C GLY A 19 20.08 12.93 29.57
N LYS A 20 20.41 12.27 28.45
CA LYS A 20 20.62 12.98 27.17
C LYS A 20 19.30 13.22 26.45
N THR A 21 19.00 14.47 26.20
CA THR A 21 17.86 14.85 25.37
C THR A 21 18.26 14.72 23.90
N PRO A 22 17.50 13.96 23.07
CA PRO A 22 17.74 13.93 21.63
C PRO A 22 17.70 15.35 21.06
N TRP A 23 18.63 15.69 20.16
CA TRP A 23 18.73 17.01 19.52
C TRP A 23 17.44 17.46 18.83
N ASN A 24 16.62 16.50 18.38
CA ASN A 24 15.36 16.72 17.69
C ASN A 24 14.13 16.58 18.58
N LYS A 25 14.28 16.49 19.91
CA LYS A 25 13.15 16.38 20.83
C LYS A 25 12.24 17.60 20.73
N GLY A 26 10.96 17.39 20.50
CA GLY A 26 9.96 18.45 20.33
C GLY A 26 9.95 19.11 18.96
N LEU A 27 10.88 18.79 18.08
CA LEU A 27 10.92 19.29 16.71
C LEU A 27 10.26 18.29 15.77
N ARG A 28 9.35 18.76 14.92
CA ARG A 28 8.71 17.94 13.87
C ARG A 28 9.26 18.33 12.51
N GLY A 29 9.48 17.34 11.66
CA GLY A 29 9.92 17.56 10.27
C GLY A 29 11.38 18.00 10.09
N VAL A 30 12.20 17.97 11.15
CA VAL A 30 13.61 18.38 11.09
C VAL A 30 14.48 17.38 10.34
N GLN A 31 14.14 16.09 10.43
CA GLN A 31 14.82 15.06 9.66
C GLN A 31 14.06 14.81 8.36
N ILE A 32 14.55 15.39 7.29
CA ILE A 32 14.08 15.06 5.95
C ILE A 32 14.89 13.86 5.47
N GLY A 33 14.20 12.73 5.24
CA GLY A 33 14.87 11.56 4.67
C GLY A 33 15.57 11.92 3.37
N TRP A 34 16.84 11.53 3.21
CA TRP A 34 17.68 11.83 2.03
C TRP A 34 17.03 11.44 0.70
N ASN A 35 16.07 10.50 0.73
CA ASN A 35 15.32 9.98 -0.40
C ASN A 35 13.91 10.60 -0.55
N LYS A 36 13.52 11.53 0.32
CA LYS A 36 12.20 12.15 0.26
C LYS A 36 12.03 12.92 -1.06
N GLY A 37 10.99 12.57 -1.81
CA GLY A 37 10.70 13.19 -3.11
C GLY A 37 11.59 12.72 -4.27
N LYS A 38 12.60 11.89 -4.02
CA LYS A 38 13.46 11.34 -5.08
C LYS A 38 12.85 10.06 -5.66
N LYS A 39 12.92 9.93 -6.96
CA LYS A 39 12.56 8.69 -7.68
C LYS A 39 13.84 7.94 -8.02
N PHE A 40 13.85 6.65 -7.78
CA PHE A 40 14.98 5.77 -8.09
C PHE A 40 14.56 4.75 -9.16
N PRO A 41 14.70 5.08 -10.45
CA PRO A 41 14.33 4.17 -11.54
C PRO A 41 15.05 2.82 -11.45
N GLN A 42 16.27 2.82 -10.95
CA GLN A 42 17.11 1.62 -10.84
C GLN A 42 16.52 0.55 -9.89
N THR A 43 15.70 0.98 -8.93
CA THR A 43 15.11 0.09 -7.91
C THR A 43 13.58 0.08 -7.93
N SER A 44 13.00 0.66 -8.98
CA SER A 44 11.54 0.79 -9.13
C SER A 44 11.00 -0.07 -10.26
N GLY A 45 9.74 -0.47 -10.16
CA GLY A 45 9.08 -1.26 -11.19
C GLY A 45 9.80 -2.59 -11.43
N GLU A 46 10.04 -2.91 -12.68
CA GLU A 46 10.68 -4.16 -13.10
C GLU A 46 12.13 -4.31 -12.60
N ASN A 47 12.80 -3.21 -12.34
CA ASN A 47 14.16 -3.21 -11.80
C ASN A 47 14.20 -3.53 -10.29
N ASN A 48 13.07 -3.58 -9.62
CA ASN A 48 13.02 -3.96 -8.21
C ASN A 48 13.08 -5.49 -8.08
N HIS A 49 14.01 -5.99 -7.26
CA HIS A 49 14.18 -7.44 -7.03
C HIS A 49 12.91 -8.14 -6.47
N ASN A 50 12.01 -7.38 -5.85
CA ASN A 50 10.71 -7.88 -5.37
C ASN A 50 9.58 -7.74 -6.41
N TRP A 51 9.89 -7.27 -7.60
CA TRP A 51 8.89 -7.12 -8.66
C TRP A 51 8.36 -8.47 -9.12
N LYS A 52 7.05 -8.66 -9.04
CA LYS A 52 6.38 -9.92 -9.39
C LYS A 52 5.53 -9.82 -10.67
N GLY A 53 5.63 -8.70 -11.40
CA GLY A 53 4.80 -8.48 -12.59
C GLY A 53 3.30 -8.65 -12.29
N ASP A 54 2.63 -9.48 -13.08
CA ASP A 54 1.20 -9.79 -12.90
C ASP A 54 0.94 -10.86 -11.82
N LYS A 55 1.99 -11.51 -11.30
CA LYS A 55 1.89 -12.48 -10.19
C LYS A 55 1.75 -11.81 -8.82
N VAL A 56 1.12 -10.65 -8.77
CA VAL A 56 0.90 -9.91 -7.53
C VAL A 56 -0.38 -10.35 -6.86
N GLY A 57 -0.42 -10.21 -5.52
CA GLY A 57 -1.61 -10.51 -4.76
C GLY A 57 -2.76 -9.52 -5.04
N TYR A 58 -3.98 -9.95 -4.77
CA TYR A 58 -5.23 -9.22 -4.94
C TYR A 58 -5.17 -7.75 -4.46
N ARG A 59 -4.65 -7.54 -3.25
CA ARG A 59 -4.55 -6.19 -2.66
C ARG A 59 -3.66 -5.24 -3.46
N VAL A 60 -2.56 -5.76 -3.97
CA VAL A 60 -1.59 -4.96 -4.74
C VAL A 60 -2.21 -4.55 -6.07
N LEU A 61 -2.95 -5.45 -6.69
CA LEU A 61 -3.65 -5.19 -7.94
C LEU A 61 -4.74 -4.13 -7.78
N HIS A 62 -5.56 -4.21 -6.73
CA HIS A 62 -6.55 -3.18 -6.41
C HIS A 62 -5.93 -1.80 -6.18
N LYS A 63 -4.82 -1.72 -5.47
CA LYS A 63 -4.07 -0.47 -5.31
C LYS A 63 -3.50 0.06 -6.62
N TRP A 64 -3.09 -0.83 -7.52
CA TRP A 64 -2.63 -0.44 -8.85
C TRP A 64 -3.79 0.19 -9.67
N VAL A 65 -4.97 -0.43 -9.64
CA VAL A 65 -6.17 0.10 -10.30
C VAL A 65 -6.54 1.47 -9.74
N GLU A 66 -6.58 1.62 -8.42
CA GLU A 66 -6.85 2.92 -7.77
C GLU A 66 -5.85 4.00 -8.17
N ARG A 67 -4.57 3.67 -8.31
CA ARG A 67 -3.57 4.65 -8.76
C ARG A 67 -3.79 5.09 -10.20
N ARG A 68 -4.30 4.22 -11.04
CA ARG A 68 -4.52 4.49 -12.48
C ARG A 68 -5.87 5.17 -12.76
N LEU A 69 -6.92 4.71 -12.10
CA LEU A 69 -8.30 5.14 -12.38
C LEU A 69 -8.89 6.02 -11.26
N GLY A 70 -8.16 6.20 -10.16
CA GLY A 70 -8.66 6.90 -8.98
C GLY A 70 -9.60 6.03 -8.14
N LYS A 71 -10.11 6.62 -7.05
CA LYS A 71 -11.11 5.95 -6.21
C LYS A 71 -12.48 5.95 -6.90
N PRO A 72 -13.19 4.82 -6.90
CA PRO A 72 -14.51 4.77 -7.51
C PRO A 72 -15.50 5.60 -6.70
N GLN A 73 -16.33 6.41 -7.36
CA GLN A 73 -17.29 7.30 -6.72
C GLN A 73 -18.75 7.02 -7.09
N CYS A 74 -19.00 6.04 -7.93
CA CYS A 74 -20.33 5.64 -8.36
C CYS A 74 -20.38 4.15 -8.64
N CYS A 75 -21.60 3.62 -8.82
CA CYS A 75 -21.82 2.24 -9.18
C CYS A 75 -22.28 2.14 -10.64
N ASP A 76 -21.53 1.43 -11.47
CA ASP A 76 -21.87 1.26 -12.89
C ASP A 76 -23.11 0.35 -13.13
N LYS A 77 -23.52 -0.44 -12.12
CA LYS A 77 -24.69 -1.33 -12.23
C LYS A 77 -26.00 -0.67 -11.83
N CYS A 78 -26.03 0.06 -10.74
CA CYS A 78 -27.27 0.69 -10.22
C CYS A 78 -27.27 2.23 -10.29
N GLY A 79 -26.19 2.84 -10.80
CA GLY A 79 -26.09 4.29 -10.93
C GLY A 79 -25.98 5.07 -9.61
N ASP A 80 -25.87 4.38 -8.48
CA ASP A 80 -25.84 5.02 -7.17
C ASP A 80 -24.56 5.82 -6.97
N ILE A 81 -24.71 7.07 -6.53
CA ILE A 81 -23.62 8.00 -6.23
C ILE A 81 -23.60 8.45 -4.75
N LYS A 82 -24.57 7.97 -3.96
CA LYS A 82 -24.77 8.45 -2.57
C LYS A 82 -24.09 7.59 -1.51
N LYS A 83 -23.51 6.46 -1.87
CA LYS A 83 -22.84 5.59 -0.91
C LYS A 83 -21.43 6.07 -0.61
N HIS A 84 -20.99 5.82 0.62
CA HIS A 84 -19.65 6.20 1.06
C HIS A 84 -18.53 5.32 0.51
N ARG A 85 -18.85 4.15 -0.03
CA ARG A 85 -17.87 3.18 -0.52
C ARG A 85 -18.30 2.57 -1.83
N TYR A 86 -17.38 2.56 -2.79
CA TYR A 86 -17.48 1.84 -4.03
C TYR A 86 -16.20 1.02 -4.22
N HIS A 87 -16.30 -0.07 -4.94
CA HIS A 87 -15.20 -0.98 -5.15
C HIS A 87 -14.91 -1.15 -6.64
N TRP A 88 -13.67 -1.35 -6.98
CA TRP A 88 -13.27 -1.82 -8.28
C TRP A 88 -13.50 -3.33 -8.36
N ALA A 89 -14.32 -3.78 -9.26
CA ALA A 89 -14.60 -5.18 -9.56
C ALA A 89 -13.95 -5.58 -10.86
N ASN A 90 -13.23 -6.70 -10.88
CA ASN A 90 -12.63 -7.23 -12.09
C ASN A 90 -13.71 -7.90 -12.96
N LYS A 91 -13.74 -7.60 -14.27
CA LYS A 91 -14.74 -8.12 -15.20
C LYS A 91 -14.46 -9.57 -15.60
N SER A 92 -13.23 -9.88 -16.01
CA SER A 92 -12.85 -11.20 -16.53
C SER A 92 -12.60 -12.24 -15.44
N GLY A 93 -12.29 -11.83 -14.22
CA GLY A 93 -11.84 -12.71 -13.15
C GLY A 93 -10.36 -13.13 -13.23
N LYS A 94 -9.67 -12.70 -14.26
CA LYS A 94 -8.24 -13.02 -14.46
C LYS A 94 -7.31 -12.15 -13.62
N TYR A 95 -7.81 -11.02 -13.10
CA TYR A 95 -7.05 -10.09 -12.26
C TYR A 95 -5.72 -9.64 -12.86
N LEU A 96 -5.74 -9.31 -14.15
CA LEU A 96 -4.58 -8.78 -14.87
C LEU A 96 -4.53 -7.26 -14.78
N ARG A 97 -3.37 -6.67 -15.07
CA ARG A 97 -3.16 -5.22 -15.13
C ARG A 97 -3.71 -4.62 -16.43
N ILE A 98 -4.99 -4.82 -16.68
CA ILE A 98 -5.70 -4.29 -17.84
C ILE A 98 -6.72 -3.29 -17.32
N ILE A 99 -6.54 -2.00 -17.63
CA ILE A 99 -7.37 -0.90 -17.12
C ILE A 99 -8.84 -1.08 -17.48
N THR A 100 -9.13 -1.53 -18.69
CA THR A 100 -10.50 -1.71 -19.21
C THR A 100 -11.24 -2.89 -18.60
N ASP A 101 -10.54 -3.77 -17.89
CA ASP A 101 -11.11 -4.97 -17.27
C ASP A 101 -11.68 -4.74 -15.87
N TRP A 102 -11.95 -3.48 -15.51
CA TRP A 102 -12.46 -3.09 -14.21
C TRP A 102 -13.73 -2.27 -14.34
N LYS A 103 -14.64 -2.41 -13.36
CA LYS A 103 -15.85 -1.62 -13.23
C LYS A 103 -16.09 -1.22 -11.78
N ARG A 104 -16.83 -0.13 -11.61
CA ARG A 104 -17.15 0.43 -10.30
C ARG A 104 -18.45 -0.21 -9.80
N LEU A 105 -18.45 -0.78 -8.63
CA LEU A 105 -19.65 -1.37 -8.03
C LEU A 105 -19.80 -0.93 -6.57
N CYS A 106 -21.03 -0.68 -6.14
CA CYS A 106 -21.33 -0.53 -4.72
C CYS A 106 -21.24 -1.92 -4.03
N PRO A 107 -21.05 -1.99 -2.71
CA PRO A 107 -20.90 -3.25 -1.99
C PRO A 107 -22.03 -4.26 -2.27
N LYS A 108 -23.28 -3.78 -2.37
CA LYS A 108 -24.44 -4.62 -2.68
C LYS A 108 -24.38 -5.25 -4.07
N CYS A 109 -24.06 -4.42 -5.09
CA CYS A 109 -23.92 -4.89 -6.46
C CYS A 109 -22.69 -5.76 -6.65
N HIS A 110 -21.58 -5.48 -5.94
CA HIS A 110 -20.37 -6.28 -5.96
C HIS A 110 -20.63 -7.69 -5.41
N GLY A 111 -21.29 -7.80 -4.25
CA GLY A 111 -21.65 -9.10 -3.68
C GLY A 111 -22.56 -9.95 -4.58
N LYS A 112 -23.52 -9.32 -5.26
CA LYS A 112 -24.35 -10.02 -6.26
C LYS A 112 -23.52 -10.50 -7.46
N TYR A 113 -22.67 -9.61 -7.96
CA TYR A 113 -21.79 -9.91 -9.09
C TYR A 113 -20.84 -11.08 -8.82
N ASP A 114 -20.27 -11.14 -7.62
CA ASP A 114 -19.38 -12.24 -7.23
C ASP A 114 -20.12 -13.58 -7.08
N LYS A 115 -21.39 -13.54 -6.64
CA LYS A 115 -22.24 -14.74 -6.57
C LYS A 115 -22.63 -15.27 -7.95
N GLU A 116 -22.93 -14.38 -8.89
CA GLU A 116 -23.29 -14.74 -10.27
C GLU A 116 -22.11 -15.36 -11.05
N ARG A 117 -20.87 -15.14 -10.58
CA ARG A 117 -19.64 -15.64 -11.21
C ARG A 117 -19.12 -16.97 -10.64
N ARG A 118 -19.64 -17.42 -9.52
CA ARG A 118 -19.29 -18.69 -8.90
C ARG A 118 -20.11 -19.83 -9.47
#